data_472b41077e5aa3160ce76574cbc389ca
#
_entry.id   472b41077e5aa3160ce76574cbc389ca
#
_cell.length_a   1.000
_cell.length_b   1.000
_cell.length_c   1.000
_cell.angle_alpha   90.00
_cell.angle_beta   90.00
_cell.angle_gamma   90.00
#
_symmetry.space_group_name_H-M   'P 1'
#
loop_
_entity.id
_entity.type
_entity.pdbx_description
1 polymer ?
#
loop_
_entity_poly.entity_id
_entity_poly.type
_entity_poly.pdbx_seq_one_letter_code
_entity_poly.pdbx_strand_id
1 'polypeptide(L)'
;LSDYNQIKKNQTSLQNEEVDSLFRTLNPDIVVKVIDACQSGKAYIKEAGAITKYFQKTINRFNRCYFLNSSLKDQSSFQTEVISDFTLSFINSIKEHDTNEIRYKDIIDFISDVFEKNTLQTPFFVVQADYTEKFCVINKTLKEYLNNLDTTFFDETEEKEVETSLLDKIKKQAAEYFTKEQAIELLNELKLNLNEYKLDDELNEIFDLSIIFQENYDGIVNKNTIGKWLYENPHEYFAKLSHVREKKDRHTNILESLSTLQASSFLNPIEEDFEFEWVRNGFELEVEVPYKSIFFTLTSKFPNIESYTARIIYLLSKKQIRFFYFLTNFETKNWDERKLNTKIEWFTSEFQLKETEKIMEGLNKIFNQLIDKIKKDIEEKFVNKETSKE
;
A
#
# COMPACT_ATOMS: atom_id res chain seq x y z
N LEU A 1 -16.28 1.39 -3.81
CA LEU A 1 -17.19 2.50 -4.10
C LEU A 1 -16.67 3.21 -5.35
N SER A 2 -17.47 3.24 -6.42
CA SER A 2 -17.09 3.76 -7.76
C SER A 2 -16.78 5.27 -7.77
N ASP A 3 -17.23 5.98 -6.75
CA ASP A 3 -17.12 7.43 -6.59
C ASP A 3 -16.15 7.84 -5.46
N TYR A 4 -15.37 6.90 -4.91
CA TYR A 4 -14.40 7.20 -3.86
C TYR A 4 -13.33 8.17 -4.34
N ASN A 5 -13.13 9.25 -3.60
CA ASN A 5 -12.11 10.25 -3.86
C ASN A 5 -11.34 10.55 -2.58
N GLN A 6 -10.03 10.33 -2.59
CA GLN A 6 -9.18 10.48 -1.40
C GLN A 6 -9.15 11.91 -0.86
N ILE A 7 -9.24 12.93 -1.73
CA ILE A 7 -9.28 14.35 -1.34
C ILE A 7 -10.63 14.69 -0.67
N LYS A 8 -11.72 14.03 -1.13
CA LYS A 8 -13.07 14.19 -0.59
C LYS A 8 -13.48 13.00 0.28
N LYS A 9 -12.54 12.39 0.97
CA LYS A 9 -12.73 11.16 1.75
C LYS A 9 -14.00 11.20 2.61
N ASN A 10 -14.22 12.27 3.35
CA ASN A 10 -15.38 12.40 4.23
C ASN A 10 -16.73 12.55 3.48
N GLN A 11 -16.72 12.83 2.17
CA GLN A 11 -17.93 12.98 1.36
C GLN A 11 -18.18 11.75 0.46
N THR A 12 -17.14 10.98 0.16
CA THR A 12 -17.18 9.86 -0.79
C THR A 12 -16.92 8.51 -0.12
N SER A 13 -16.72 8.46 1.20
CA SER A 13 -16.61 7.21 1.96
C SER A 13 -17.59 7.19 3.13
N LEU A 14 -18.17 6.03 3.36
CA LEU A 14 -19.00 5.75 4.54
C LEU A 14 -18.09 5.21 5.66
N GLN A 15 -18.00 5.92 6.77
CA GLN A 15 -17.17 5.49 7.88
C GLN A 15 -17.88 4.44 8.76
N ASN A 16 -17.13 3.51 9.33
CA ASN A 16 -17.68 2.47 10.19
C ASN A 16 -18.46 3.05 11.38
N GLU A 17 -18.03 4.19 11.93
CA GLU A 17 -18.72 4.88 13.01
C GLU A 17 -20.08 5.44 12.60
N GLU A 18 -20.19 5.90 11.36
CA GLU A 18 -21.46 6.41 10.80
C GLU A 18 -22.45 5.27 10.63
N VAL A 19 -22.00 4.12 10.11
CA VAL A 19 -22.80 2.89 10.01
C VAL A 19 -23.26 2.41 11.40
N ASP A 20 -22.33 2.35 12.35
CA ASP A 20 -22.64 1.94 13.72
C ASP A 20 -23.61 2.90 14.40
N SER A 21 -23.51 4.20 14.12
CA SER A 21 -24.43 5.21 14.63
C SER A 21 -25.84 5.05 14.05
N LEU A 22 -25.92 4.75 12.75
CA LEU A 22 -27.17 4.48 12.08
C LEU A 22 -27.86 3.24 12.68
N PHE A 23 -27.13 2.13 12.83
CA PHE A 23 -27.69 0.92 13.47
C PHE A 23 -28.16 1.16 14.90
N ARG A 24 -27.47 1.98 15.68
CA ARG A 24 -27.91 2.36 17.03
C ARG A 24 -29.22 3.14 17.02
N THR A 25 -29.42 4.00 16.02
CA THR A 25 -30.65 4.78 15.88
C THR A 25 -31.84 3.86 15.58
N LEU A 26 -31.62 2.79 14.82
CA LEU A 26 -32.65 1.80 14.50
C LEU A 26 -32.99 0.88 15.68
N ASN A 27 -32.09 0.74 16.66
CA ASN A 27 -32.21 -0.10 17.86
C ASN A 27 -32.73 -1.52 17.57
N PRO A 28 -32.15 -2.30 16.65
CA PRO A 28 -32.60 -3.64 16.34
C PRO A 28 -32.19 -4.64 17.43
N ASP A 29 -32.90 -5.78 17.50
CA ASP A 29 -32.55 -6.87 18.43
C ASP A 29 -31.22 -7.49 18.13
N ILE A 30 -30.84 -7.56 16.87
CA ILE A 30 -29.56 -8.09 16.39
C ILE A 30 -29.00 -7.22 15.25
N VAL A 31 -27.71 -6.95 15.29
CA VAL A 31 -26.99 -6.24 14.23
C VAL A 31 -25.99 -7.18 13.60
N VAL A 32 -26.06 -7.33 12.30
CA VAL A 32 -25.07 -8.06 11.52
C VAL A 32 -24.39 -7.11 10.55
N LYS A 33 -23.08 -7.07 10.58
CA LYS A 33 -22.25 -6.24 9.69
C LYS A 33 -21.16 -7.09 9.07
N VAL A 34 -21.18 -7.23 7.75
CA VAL A 34 -20.16 -7.93 6.99
C VAL A 34 -19.42 -6.89 6.14
N ILE A 35 -18.11 -6.77 6.35
CA ILE A 35 -17.27 -5.82 5.63
C ILE A 35 -16.16 -6.60 4.94
N ASP A 36 -16.25 -6.60 3.62
CA ASP A 36 -15.24 -7.16 2.74
C ASP A 36 -14.51 -6.03 2.02
N ALA A 37 -13.43 -5.59 2.64
CA ALA A 37 -12.60 -4.51 2.11
C ALA A 37 -11.20 -4.59 2.74
N CYS A 38 -10.19 -4.15 2.00
CA CYS A 38 -8.84 -3.99 2.53
C CYS A 38 -8.87 -3.07 3.76
N GLN A 39 -8.08 -3.43 4.77
CA GLN A 39 -7.99 -2.65 6.01
C GLN A 39 -9.34 -2.45 6.73
N SER A 40 -10.26 -3.42 6.58
CA SER A 40 -11.60 -3.37 7.18
C SER A 40 -11.58 -3.43 8.71
N GLY A 41 -10.55 -4.08 9.28
CA GLY A 41 -10.30 -4.08 10.72
C GLY A 41 -9.82 -2.72 11.19
N LYS A 42 -10.43 -2.20 12.26
CA LYS A 42 -9.91 -1.01 12.95
C LYS A 42 -8.66 -1.35 13.77
N ALA A 43 -7.90 -0.30 14.17
CA ALA A 43 -6.72 -0.39 15.02
C ALA A 43 -7.02 -0.88 16.45
N TYR A 44 -7.74 -1.99 16.57
CA TYR A 44 -8.14 -2.52 17.85
C TYR A 44 -6.99 -3.15 18.64
N ILE A 45 -5.88 -3.49 17.99
CA ILE A 45 -4.80 -4.30 18.59
C ILE A 45 -3.60 -3.49 19.07
N LYS A 46 -3.37 -2.25 18.57
CA LYS A 46 -2.16 -1.46 18.90
C LYS A 46 -2.19 -0.68 20.21
N GLU A 47 -3.36 -0.50 20.83
CA GLU A 47 -3.48 0.15 22.14
C GLU A 47 -4.35 -0.69 23.08
N ALA A 48 -3.74 -1.34 24.05
CA ALA A 48 -4.46 -2.16 25.04
C ALA A 48 -5.60 -1.40 25.79
N GLY A 49 -5.57 -0.06 25.78
CA GLY A 49 -6.63 0.80 26.32
C GLY A 49 -7.71 1.21 25.32
N ALA A 50 -7.43 1.20 24.00
CA ALA A 50 -8.39 1.58 22.96
C ALA A 50 -9.39 0.45 22.69
N ILE A 51 -8.93 -0.80 22.79
CA ILE A 51 -9.79 -2.00 22.69
C ILE A 51 -10.87 -1.94 23.76
N THR A 52 -10.50 -1.75 25.01
CA THR A 52 -11.43 -1.70 26.14
C THR A 52 -12.43 -0.56 26.00
N LYS A 53 -12.00 0.64 25.58
CA LYS A 53 -12.89 1.78 25.35
C LYS A 53 -13.84 1.59 24.17
N TYR A 54 -13.39 0.95 23.08
CA TYR A 54 -14.28 0.68 21.94
C TYR A 54 -15.25 -0.44 22.28
N PHE A 55 -14.79 -1.56 22.84
CA PHE A 55 -15.68 -2.61 23.32
C PHE A 55 -16.69 -2.07 24.30
N GLN A 56 -16.31 -1.25 25.27
CA GLN A 56 -17.25 -0.61 26.19
C GLN A 56 -18.23 0.32 25.47
N LYS A 57 -17.82 1.06 24.44
CA LYS A 57 -18.71 1.91 23.64
C LYS A 57 -19.62 1.09 22.70
N THR A 58 -19.15 -0.04 22.21
CA THR A 58 -19.91 -0.91 21.29
C THR A 58 -20.82 -1.86 22.07
N ILE A 59 -20.29 -2.50 23.10
CA ILE A 59 -21.00 -3.43 23.99
C ILE A 59 -22.20 -2.77 24.65
N ASN A 60 -22.05 -1.53 25.14
CA ASN A 60 -23.14 -0.84 25.83
C ASN A 60 -24.25 -0.31 24.92
N ARG A 61 -24.27 -0.64 23.61
CA ARG A 61 -25.18 -0.01 22.65
C ARG A 61 -25.86 -0.92 21.65
N PHE A 62 -25.47 -2.19 21.59
CA PHE A 62 -26.18 -3.23 20.81
C PHE A 62 -26.60 -4.35 21.75
N ASN A 63 -27.83 -4.82 21.61
CA ASN A 63 -28.29 -5.97 22.37
C ASN A 63 -27.49 -7.21 21.95
N ARG A 64 -27.44 -7.46 20.64
CA ARG A 64 -26.66 -8.56 20.05
C ARG A 64 -26.01 -8.07 18.76
N CYS A 65 -24.75 -8.43 18.51
CA CYS A 65 -24.11 -8.11 17.26
C CYS A 65 -23.10 -9.17 16.79
N TYR A 66 -23.02 -9.28 15.46
CA TYR A 66 -22.01 -10.03 14.72
C TYR A 66 -21.37 -9.12 13.68
N PHE A 67 -20.12 -8.75 13.88
CA PHE A 67 -19.36 -7.96 12.91
C PHE A 67 -18.26 -8.84 12.35
N LEU A 68 -18.31 -9.07 11.05
CA LEU A 68 -17.40 -9.91 10.30
C LEU A 68 -16.62 -9.00 9.35
N ASN A 69 -15.31 -8.94 9.51
CA ASN A 69 -14.41 -8.13 8.69
C ASN A 69 -13.40 -9.04 7.99
N SER A 70 -13.14 -8.79 6.71
CA SER A 70 -12.30 -9.64 5.88
C SER A 70 -10.81 -9.60 6.25
N SER A 71 -10.32 -8.51 6.88
CA SER A 71 -8.91 -8.37 7.21
C SER A 71 -8.70 -7.48 8.43
N LEU A 72 -7.52 -7.55 9.04
CA LEU A 72 -7.06 -6.60 10.05
C LEU A 72 -6.78 -5.23 9.41
N LYS A 73 -6.60 -4.20 10.25
CA LYS A 73 -6.42 -2.80 9.81
C LYS A 73 -5.23 -2.60 8.87
N ASP A 74 -4.18 -3.36 9.05
CA ASP A 74 -2.91 -3.28 8.35
C ASP A 74 -2.71 -4.39 7.31
N GLN A 75 -3.77 -5.15 7.01
CA GLN A 75 -3.77 -6.22 6.03
C GLN A 75 -4.67 -5.91 4.84
N SER A 76 -4.28 -6.40 3.67
CA SER A 76 -5.12 -6.40 2.47
C SER A 76 -6.12 -7.53 2.53
N SER A 77 -7.27 -7.35 1.87
CA SER A 77 -8.20 -8.43 1.54
C SER A 77 -7.86 -8.91 0.14
N PHE A 78 -7.63 -10.20 -0.01
CA PHE A 78 -7.32 -10.80 -1.30
C PHE A 78 -8.61 -11.13 -2.05
N GLN A 79 -8.53 -11.05 -3.38
CA GLN A 79 -9.65 -11.37 -4.27
C GLN A 79 -9.11 -11.99 -5.55
N THR A 80 -9.91 -12.87 -6.13
CA THR A 80 -9.80 -13.27 -7.54
C THR A 80 -10.35 -12.15 -8.44
N GLU A 81 -10.37 -12.34 -9.76
CA GLU A 81 -10.99 -11.36 -10.68
C GLU A 81 -12.48 -11.13 -10.40
N VAL A 82 -13.16 -12.07 -9.76
CA VAL A 82 -14.61 -12.10 -9.60
C VAL A 82 -15.07 -11.93 -8.16
N ILE A 83 -14.39 -12.54 -7.19
CA ILE A 83 -14.82 -12.59 -5.79
C ILE A 83 -13.61 -12.57 -4.85
N SER A 84 -13.80 -12.03 -3.65
CA SER A 84 -12.79 -12.09 -2.60
C SER A 84 -12.77 -13.46 -1.92
N ASP A 85 -11.61 -13.86 -1.40
CA ASP A 85 -11.43 -15.10 -0.65
C ASP A 85 -12.33 -15.14 0.59
N PHE A 86 -12.55 -13.99 1.22
CA PHE A 86 -13.43 -13.87 2.38
C PHE A 86 -14.89 -14.12 2.03
N THR A 87 -15.41 -13.46 0.96
CA THR A 87 -16.80 -13.65 0.52
C THR A 87 -17.01 -15.07 -0.02
N LEU A 88 -16.05 -15.63 -0.72
CA LEU A 88 -16.09 -17.04 -1.16
C LEU A 88 -16.17 -17.99 0.03
N SER A 89 -15.35 -17.81 1.05
CA SER A 89 -15.37 -18.62 2.28
C SER A 89 -16.69 -18.48 3.02
N PHE A 90 -17.28 -17.28 3.02
CA PHE A 90 -18.62 -17.05 3.58
C PHE A 90 -19.70 -17.84 2.82
N ILE A 91 -19.67 -17.86 1.50
CA ILE A 91 -20.61 -18.63 0.67
C ILE A 91 -20.39 -20.13 0.87
N ASN A 92 -19.15 -20.60 0.88
CA ASN A 92 -18.82 -22.00 1.06
C ASN A 92 -19.22 -22.51 2.45
N SER A 93 -19.16 -21.69 3.48
CA SER A 93 -19.68 -22.08 4.82
C SER A 93 -21.14 -22.49 4.79
N ILE A 94 -21.95 -21.90 3.91
CA ILE A 94 -23.37 -22.25 3.76
C ILE A 94 -23.53 -23.47 2.84
N LYS A 95 -22.74 -23.49 1.74
CA LYS A 95 -22.79 -24.56 0.72
C LYS A 95 -22.40 -25.91 1.32
N GLU A 96 -21.33 -25.95 2.12
CA GLU A 96 -20.75 -27.16 2.69
C GLU A 96 -21.39 -27.57 4.02
N HIS A 97 -22.26 -26.75 4.58
CA HIS A 97 -22.88 -27.05 5.87
C HIS A 97 -23.78 -28.30 5.84
N ASP A 98 -23.54 -29.22 6.76
CA ASP A 98 -24.22 -30.54 6.78
C ASP A 98 -25.68 -30.47 7.24
N THR A 99 -26.05 -29.46 8.02
CA THR A 99 -27.40 -29.37 8.59
C THR A 99 -28.28 -28.38 7.83
N ASN A 100 -29.62 -28.49 8.08
CA ASN A 100 -30.57 -27.59 7.42
C ASN A 100 -30.63 -26.18 8.03
N GLU A 101 -29.89 -25.92 9.07
CA GLU A 101 -29.82 -24.60 9.74
C GLU A 101 -28.39 -24.27 10.04
N ILE A 102 -27.95 -23.08 9.63
CA ILE A 102 -26.62 -22.57 9.91
C ILE A 102 -26.71 -21.35 10.85
N ARG A 103 -25.82 -21.29 11.83
CA ARG A 103 -25.69 -20.21 12.79
C ARG A 103 -24.57 -19.26 12.37
N TYR A 104 -24.62 -18.02 12.88
CA TYR A 104 -23.49 -17.09 12.67
C TYR A 104 -22.16 -17.66 13.18
N LYS A 105 -22.21 -18.43 14.29
CA LYS A 105 -21.02 -19.08 14.83
C LYS A 105 -20.42 -20.08 13.84
N ASP A 106 -21.24 -20.89 13.20
CA ASP A 106 -20.78 -21.93 12.26
C ASP A 106 -20.06 -21.28 11.05
N ILE A 107 -20.57 -20.15 10.58
CA ILE A 107 -19.94 -19.34 9.52
C ILE A 107 -18.58 -18.80 9.99
N ILE A 108 -18.52 -18.24 11.20
CA ILE A 108 -17.30 -17.69 11.78
C ILE A 108 -16.23 -18.77 11.97
N ASP A 109 -16.63 -19.93 12.50
CA ASP A 109 -15.74 -21.06 12.71
C ASP A 109 -15.17 -21.54 11.37
N PHE A 110 -16.04 -21.73 10.36
CA PHE A 110 -15.61 -22.13 9.00
C PHE A 110 -14.61 -21.15 8.39
N ILE A 111 -14.92 -19.85 8.41
CA ILE A 111 -13.99 -18.83 7.88
C ILE A 111 -12.68 -18.83 8.68
N SER A 112 -12.75 -18.97 10.00
CA SER A 112 -11.55 -19.04 10.85
C SER A 112 -10.65 -20.21 10.47
N ASP A 113 -11.23 -21.39 10.24
CA ASP A 113 -10.50 -22.60 9.84
C ASP A 113 -9.85 -22.43 8.45
N VAL A 114 -10.57 -21.86 7.48
CA VAL A 114 -10.04 -21.58 6.13
C VAL A 114 -8.84 -20.63 6.19
N PHE A 115 -8.92 -19.60 7.04
CA PHE A 115 -7.86 -18.59 7.15
C PHE A 115 -6.79 -18.90 8.22
N GLU A 116 -6.89 -20.03 8.95
CA GLU A 116 -5.94 -20.38 10.04
C GLU A 116 -4.47 -20.31 9.59
N LYS A 117 -4.20 -20.76 8.38
CA LYS A 117 -2.83 -20.82 7.81
C LYS A 117 -2.47 -19.62 6.96
N ASN A 118 -3.41 -18.68 6.75
CA ASN A 118 -3.16 -17.51 5.93
C ASN A 118 -2.54 -16.40 6.78
N THR A 119 -1.23 -16.18 6.62
CA THR A 119 -0.50 -15.15 7.37
C THR A 119 -0.69 -13.73 6.80
N LEU A 120 -1.21 -13.61 5.58
CA LEU A 120 -1.33 -12.34 4.85
C LEU A 120 -2.69 -11.68 5.04
N GLN A 121 -3.72 -12.49 5.29
CA GLN A 121 -5.07 -12.02 5.56
C GLN A 121 -5.64 -12.75 6.78
N THR A 122 -6.06 -11.99 7.77
CA THR A 122 -6.67 -12.50 9.00
C THR A 122 -8.04 -11.87 9.15
N PRO A 123 -9.12 -12.61 8.92
CA PRO A 123 -10.46 -12.13 9.21
C PRO A 123 -10.61 -11.77 10.69
N PHE A 124 -11.39 -10.73 10.95
CA PHE A 124 -11.57 -10.23 12.30
C PHE A 124 -13.06 -10.17 12.65
N PHE A 125 -13.42 -10.78 13.78
CA PHE A 125 -14.81 -10.91 14.20
C PHE A 125 -15.04 -10.19 15.54
N VAL A 126 -16.15 -9.47 15.64
CA VAL A 126 -16.65 -8.94 16.90
C VAL A 126 -18.01 -9.57 17.15
N VAL A 127 -18.11 -10.35 18.20
CA VAL A 127 -19.34 -11.07 18.56
C VAL A 127 -19.74 -10.68 19.98
N GLN A 128 -20.97 -10.19 20.09
CA GLN A 128 -21.66 -9.99 21.36
C GLN A 128 -23.06 -10.62 21.24
N ALA A 129 -23.10 -11.93 21.48
CA ALA A 129 -24.33 -12.73 21.32
C ALA A 129 -24.12 -14.10 21.99
N ASP A 130 -25.18 -14.88 22.11
CA ASP A 130 -25.17 -16.20 22.78
C ASP A 130 -24.72 -17.34 21.86
N TYR A 131 -24.28 -17.05 20.64
CA TYR A 131 -23.89 -18.04 19.61
C TYR A 131 -25.00 -19.02 19.20
N THR A 132 -26.23 -18.75 19.56
CA THR A 132 -27.40 -19.61 19.25
C THR A 132 -28.20 -19.08 18.06
N GLU A 133 -27.93 -17.85 17.65
CA GLU A 133 -28.68 -17.18 16.59
C GLU A 133 -28.42 -17.82 15.24
N LYS A 134 -29.52 -18.13 14.56
CA LYS A 134 -29.52 -18.71 13.21
C LYS A 134 -29.31 -17.61 12.19
N PHE A 135 -28.38 -17.86 11.25
CA PHE A 135 -28.21 -17.01 10.08
C PHE A 135 -29.30 -17.28 9.05
N CYS A 136 -29.46 -18.54 8.65
CA CYS A 136 -30.52 -18.93 7.71
C CYS A 136 -30.90 -20.41 7.84
N VAL A 137 -32.01 -20.77 7.17
CA VAL A 137 -32.41 -22.15 6.93
C VAL A 137 -31.94 -22.54 5.54
N ILE A 138 -31.14 -23.59 5.46
CA ILE A 138 -30.60 -24.12 4.22
C ILE A 138 -31.62 -25.12 3.64
N ASN A 139 -32.48 -24.65 2.76
CA ASN A 139 -33.40 -25.51 2.05
C ASN A 139 -32.77 -26.04 0.74
N LYS A 140 -33.47 -27.01 0.13
CA LYS A 140 -33.01 -27.64 -1.11
C LYS A 140 -32.81 -26.64 -2.25
N THR A 141 -33.71 -25.67 -2.37
CA THR A 141 -33.65 -24.61 -3.39
C THR A 141 -32.39 -23.72 -3.22
N LEU A 142 -32.04 -23.36 -1.97
CA LEU A 142 -30.85 -22.59 -1.69
C LEU A 142 -29.57 -23.40 -2.02
N LYS A 143 -29.52 -24.69 -1.64
CA LYS A 143 -28.42 -25.58 -2.00
C LYS A 143 -28.27 -25.74 -3.53
N GLU A 144 -29.38 -25.94 -4.24
CA GLU A 144 -29.39 -26.02 -5.70
C GLU A 144 -28.93 -24.68 -6.32
N TYR A 145 -29.38 -23.56 -5.80
CA TYR A 145 -28.95 -22.24 -6.26
C TYR A 145 -27.44 -22.02 -6.01
N LEU A 146 -26.95 -22.33 -4.83
CA LEU A 146 -25.53 -22.19 -4.49
C LEU A 146 -24.64 -23.15 -5.30
N ASN A 147 -25.14 -24.34 -5.62
CA ASN A 147 -24.42 -25.29 -6.47
C ASN A 147 -24.45 -24.92 -7.97
N ASN A 148 -25.50 -24.20 -8.39
CA ASN A 148 -25.67 -23.72 -9.76
C ASN A 148 -25.20 -22.28 -9.96
N LEU A 149 -24.81 -21.58 -8.88
CA LEU A 149 -23.97 -20.41 -9.03
C LEU A 149 -22.75 -20.87 -9.82
N ASP A 150 -22.62 -20.32 -11.02
CA ASP A 150 -21.59 -20.72 -11.98
C ASP A 150 -20.21 -20.51 -11.32
N THR A 151 -19.80 -21.52 -10.57
CA THR A 151 -18.55 -21.57 -9.84
C THR A 151 -17.37 -21.74 -10.79
N THR A 152 -17.63 -21.87 -12.08
CA THR A 152 -16.58 -21.81 -13.10
C THR A 152 -15.85 -20.47 -13.09
N PHE A 153 -16.48 -19.42 -12.55
CA PHE A 153 -15.78 -18.17 -12.16
C PHE A 153 -15.08 -18.29 -10.80
N PHE A 154 -15.40 -19.32 -10.00
CA PHE A 154 -14.86 -19.51 -8.64
C PHE A 154 -13.92 -20.72 -8.57
N ASP A 155 -13.96 -21.59 -9.55
CA ASP A 155 -13.24 -22.89 -9.59
C ASP A 155 -12.09 -22.89 -10.62
N GLU A 156 -11.16 -21.95 -10.52
CA GLU A 156 -9.81 -22.29 -11.00
C GLU A 156 -8.98 -23.04 -9.93
N THR A 157 -9.59 -23.55 -8.85
CA THR A 157 -8.85 -24.31 -7.84
C THR A 157 -9.56 -25.55 -7.27
N GLU A 158 -10.64 -26.06 -7.86
CA GLU A 158 -11.04 -27.45 -7.66
C GLU A 158 -10.54 -28.33 -8.81
N GLU A 159 -9.22 -28.44 -8.98
CA GLU A 159 -8.68 -29.74 -9.37
C GLU A 159 -9.10 -30.73 -8.28
N LYS A 160 -9.95 -31.71 -8.67
CA LYS A 160 -10.20 -32.91 -7.91
C LYS A 160 -8.93 -33.28 -7.16
N GLU A 161 -9.02 -33.46 -5.84
CA GLU A 161 -7.97 -34.10 -5.06
C GLU A 161 -7.72 -35.52 -5.61
N VAL A 162 -7.00 -35.60 -6.70
CA VAL A 162 -6.02 -36.62 -6.87
C VAL A 162 -5.03 -36.33 -5.74
N GLU A 163 -4.75 -37.33 -4.87
CA GLU A 163 -3.73 -37.22 -3.82
C GLU A 163 -2.46 -36.62 -4.42
N THR A 164 -2.42 -35.29 -4.50
CA THR A 164 -1.23 -34.58 -4.93
C THR A 164 -0.24 -34.75 -3.82
N SER A 165 0.82 -35.48 -4.12
CA SER A 165 1.95 -35.70 -3.23
C SER A 165 2.33 -34.37 -2.57
N LEU A 166 2.68 -34.39 -1.28
CA LEU A 166 3.24 -33.23 -0.59
C LEU A 166 4.30 -32.52 -1.43
N LEU A 167 5.04 -33.27 -2.23
CA LEU A 167 6.03 -32.79 -3.18
C LEU A 167 5.40 -31.91 -4.29
N ASP A 168 4.21 -32.24 -4.77
CA ASP A 168 3.55 -31.47 -5.83
C ASP A 168 2.96 -30.18 -5.28
N LYS A 169 2.45 -30.19 -4.04
CA LYS A 169 2.03 -28.97 -3.33
C LYS A 169 3.24 -28.05 -3.09
N ILE A 170 4.38 -28.57 -2.68
CA ILE A 170 5.63 -27.82 -2.53
C ILE A 170 6.10 -27.25 -3.88
N LYS A 171 6.06 -28.04 -4.96
CA LYS A 171 6.44 -27.58 -6.29
C LYS A 171 5.52 -26.49 -6.82
N LYS A 172 4.20 -26.57 -6.59
CA LYS A 172 3.22 -25.55 -6.97
C LYS A 172 3.51 -24.25 -6.22
N GLN A 173 3.75 -24.31 -4.92
CA GLN A 173 4.15 -23.14 -4.13
C GLN A 173 5.52 -22.60 -4.55
N ALA A 174 6.50 -23.48 -4.79
CA ALA A 174 7.84 -23.05 -5.22
C ALA A 174 7.81 -22.34 -6.58
N ALA A 175 6.88 -22.72 -7.46
CA ALA A 175 6.69 -22.06 -8.75
C ALA A 175 6.18 -20.62 -8.64
N GLU A 176 5.74 -20.15 -7.47
CA GLU A 176 5.39 -18.76 -7.22
C GLU A 176 6.61 -17.87 -6.92
N TYR A 177 7.75 -18.47 -6.62
CA TYR A 177 8.96 -17.75 -6.25
C TYR A 177 9.87 -17.58 -7.47
N PHE A 178 10.31 -16.35 -7.68
CA PHE A 178 11.33 -16.03 -8.67
C PHE A 178 12.72 -16.37 -8.14
N THR A 179 13.58 -16.89 -9.01
CA THR A 179 15.02 -16.94 -8.77
C THR A 179 15.64 -15.57 -9.01
N LYS A 180 16.89 -15.37 -8.58
CA LYS A 180 17.63 -14.14 -8.85
C LYS A 180 17.74 -13.86 -10.35
N GLU A 181 17.99 -14.92 -11.13
CA GLU A 181 18.16 -14.86 -12.59
C GLU A 181 16.87 -14.41 -13.27
N GLN A 182 15.72 -14.98 -12.89
CA GLN A 182 14.40 -14.61 -13.41
C GLN A 182 14.05 -13.16 -13.07
N ALA A 183 14.36 -12.71 -11.85
CA ALA A 183 14.12 -11.32 -11.46
C ALA A 183 15.00 -10.34 -12.25
N ILE A 184 16.27 -10.69 -12.52
CA ILE A 184 17.18 -9.89 -13.35
C ILE A 184 16.70 -9.86 -14.81
N GLU A 185 16.23 -10.98 -15.33
CA GLU A 185 15.67 -11.09 -16.70
C GLU A 185 14.45 -10.18 -16.84
N LEU A 186 13.49 -10.24 -15.90
CA LEU A 186 12.34 -9.36 -15.85
C LEU A 186 12.75 -7.88 -15.82
N LEU A 187 13.70 -7.50 -14.96
CA LEU A 187 14.16 -6.12 -14.88
C LEU A 187 14.82 -5.64 -16.18
N ASN A 188 15.55 -6.51 -16.87
CA ASN A 188 16.12 -6.20 -18.18
C ASN A 188 15.04 -6.07 -19.26
N GLU A 189 14.01 -6.92 -19.24
CA GLU A 189 12.86 -6.80 -20.13
C GLU A 189 12.11 -5.48 -19.92
N LEU A 190 11.85 -5.10 -18.65
CA LEU A 190 11.27 -3.82 -18.31
C LEU A 190 12.11 -2.65 -18.85
N LYS A 191 13.44 -2.73 -18.74
CA LYS A 191 14.35 -1.73 -19.26
C LYS A 191 14.28 -1.60 -20.78
N LEU A 192 14.20 -2.73 -21.51
CA LEU A 192 14.08 -2.73 -22.96
C LEU A 192 12.78 -2.09 -23.40
N ASN A 193 11.66 -2.52 -22.82
CA ASN A 193 10.34 -1.99 -23.15
C ASN A 193 10.21 -0.50 -22.85
N LEU A 194 10.76 -0.03 -21.73
CA LEU A 194 10.73 1.39 -21.38
C LEU A 194 11.61 2.25 -22.30
N ASN A 195 12.70 1.71 -22.84
CA ASN A 195 13.52 2.43 -23.82
C ASN A 195 12.79 2.65 -25.17
N GLU A 196 11.75 1.87 -25.44
CA GLU A 196 10.92 2.02 -26.64
C GLU A 196 9.76 3.03 -26.45
N TYR A 197 9.58 3.54 -25.21
CA TYR A 197 8.53 4.52 -24.91
C TYR A 197 8.70 5.80 -25.72
N LYS A 198 7.61 6.28 -26.33
CA LYS A 198 7.60 7.50 -27.14
C LYS A 198 6.52 8.45 -26.64
N LEU A 199 6.83 9.72 -26.72
CA LEU A 199 5.84 10.78 -26.53
C LEU A 199 4.92 10.88 -27.75
N ASP A 200 3.74 11.45 -27.56
CA ASP A 200 2.92 11.91 -28.69
C ASP A 200 3.63 13.05 -29.46
N ASP A 201 3.21 13.29 -30.70
CA ASP A 201 3.89 14.22 -31.60
C ASP A 201 3.92 15.64 -30.99
N GLU A 202 2.83 16.08 -30.34
CA GLU A 202 2.71 17.42 -29.76
C GLU A 202 3.70 17.61 -28.61
N LEU A 203 3.76 16.65 -27.68
CA LEU A 203 4.70 16.72 -26.56
C LEU A 203 6.14 16.55 -27.01
N ASN A 204 6.37 15.79 -28.07
CA ASN A 204 7.70 15.62 -28.63
C ASN A 204 8.24 16.91 -29.29
N GLU A 205 7.37 17.81 -29.77
CA GLU A 205 7.79 19.14 -30.19
C GLU A 205 8.19 20.06 -29.03
N ILE A 206 7.60 19.86 -27.86
CA ILE A 206 7.80 20.70 -26.68
C ILE A 206 8.95 20.20 -25.80
N PHE A 207 9.13 18.87 -25.69
CA PHE A 207 10.07 18.25 -24.76
C PHE A 207 11.02 17.28 -25.42
N ASP A 208 12.22 17.18 -24.84
CA ASP A 208 13.15 16.08 -25.06
C ASP A 208 12.94 15.04 -23.97
N LEU A 209 12.63 13.80 -24.35
CA LEU A 209 12.47 12.67 -23.44
C LEU A 209 13.83 12.03 -23.14
N SER A 210 14.08 11.78 -21.86
CA SER A 210 15.23 11.00 -21.39
C SER A 210 14.75 9.98 -20.35
N ILE A 211 15.07 8.70 -20.57
CA ILE A 211 14.85 7.63 -19.61
C ILE A 211 16.20 7.06 -19.20
N ILE A 212 16.55 7.20 -17.92
CA ILE A 212 17.85 6.81 -17.39
C ILE A 212 17.63 5.76 -16.28
N PHE A 213 18.35 4.65 -16.40
CA PHE A 213 18.41 3.59 -15.40
C PHE A 213 19.72 3.72 -14.62
N GLN A 214 19.62 3.94 -13.30
CA GLN A 214 20.78 4.16 -12.44
C GLN A 214 21.03 2.98 -11.52
N GLU A 215 22.30 2.64 -11.30
CA GLU A 215 22.74 1.59 -10.37
C GLU A 215 22.73 2.04 -8.91
N ASN A 216 22.50 3.33 -8.67
CA ASN A 216 22.47 3.96 -7.35
C ASN A 216 21.18 4.74 -7.12
N TYR A 217 21.11 5.46 -6.00
CA TYR A 217 19.99 6.32 -5.61
C TYR A 217 20.33 7.81 -5.67
N ASP A 218 21.32 8.20 -6.47
CA ASP A 218 21.68 9.60 -6.63
C ASP A 218 20.52 10.39 -7.26
N GLY A 219 20.32 11.61 -6.80
CA GLY A 219 19.19 12.44 -7.25
C GLY A 219 17.81 12.02 -6.75
N ILE A 220 17.73 11.01 -5.87
CA ILE A 220 16.52 10.66 -5.16
C ILE A 220 16.46 11.44 -3.84
N VAL A 221 15.44 12.28 -3.71
CA VAL A 221 15.20 13.09 -2.51
C VAL A 221 14.29 12.37 -1.52
N ASN A 222 14.43 12.70 -0.23
CA ASN A 222 13.57 12.18 0.85
C ASN A 222 13.49 10.64 0.93
N LYS A 223 14.61 9.92 0.70
CA LYS A 223 14.69 8.46 0.85
C LYS A 223 14.23 7.96 2.23
N ASN A 224 14.29 8.81 3.24
CA ASN A 224 13.82 8.51 4.60
C ASN A 224 12.33 8.11 4.63
N THR A 225 11.51 8.60 3.70
CA THR A 225 10.10 8.21 3.59
C THR A 225 9.96 6.71 3.31
N ILE A 226 10.79 6.17 2.41
CA ILE A 226 10.80 4.74 2.10
C ILE A 226 11.37 3.93 3.26
N GLY A 227 12.46 4.40 3.89
CA GLY A 227 13.00 3.79 5.10
C GLY A 227 11.99 3.76 6.26
N LYS A 228 11.21 4.82 6.43
CA LYS A 228 10.12 4.87 7.40
C LYS A 228 9.03 3.86 7.06
N TRP A 229 8.63 3.79 5.80
CA TRP A 229 7.65 2.81 5.34
C TRP A 229 8.11 1.38 5.62
N LEU A 230 9.35 1.01 5.29
CA LEU A 230 9.95 -0.29 5.58
C LEU A 230 9.94 -0.62 7.08
N TYR A 231 10.19 0.37 7.92
CA TYR A 231 10.17 0.18 9.37
C TYR A 231 8.76 -0.04 9.94
N GLU A 232 7.77 0.65 9.37
CA GLU A 232 6.39 0.64 9.87
C GLU A 232 5.56 -0.51 9.31
N ASN A 233 6.01 -1.15 8.22
CA ASN A 233 5.27 -2.21 7.55
C ASN A 233 6.04 -3.53 7.58
N PRO A 234 5.41 -4.66 7.96
CA PRO A 234 5.97 -5.98 7.75
C PRO A 234 6.19 -6.21 6.26
N HIS A 235 7.35 -6.71 5.88
CA HIS A 235 7.67 -6.94 4.47
C HIS A 235 8.65 -8.09 4.28
N GLU A 236 8.64 -8.68 3.07
CA GLU A 236 9.58 -9.72 2.63
C GLU A 236 10.59 -9.18 1.58
N TYR A 237 10.68 -7.85 1.41
CA TYR A 237 11.57 -7.24 0.45
C TYR A 237 13.03 -7.37 0.88
N PHE A 238 13.91 -7.65 -0.07
CA PHE A 238 15.37 -7.70 0.11
C PHE A 238 15.95 -6.30 0.28
N ALA A 239 15.54 -5.64 1.35
CA ALA A 239 15.94 -4.28 1.68
C ALA A 239 16.14 -4.13 3.18
N LYS A 240 17.17 -3.38 3.56
CA LYS A 240 17.45 -3.02 4.95
C LYS A 240 17.41 -1.52 5.15
N LEU A 241 17.17 -1.13 6.40
CA LEU A 241 17.26 0.28 6.80
C LEU A 241 18.70 0.75 6.76
N SER A 242 18.89 1.91 6.15
CA SER A 242 20.16 2.62 6.19
C SER A 242 20.17 3.65 7.32
N HIS A 243 21.27 3.70 8.06
CA HIS A 243 21.47 4.64 9.16
C HIS A 243 22.76 5.42 8.93
N VAL A 244 22.71 6.72 9.21
CA VAL A 244 23.87 7.58 9.18
C VAL A 244 24.15 8.07 10.59
N ARG A 245 25.43 8.18 10.93
CA ARG A 245 25.87 8.74 12.19
C ARG A 245 25.90 10.27 12.05
N GLU A 246 24.95 10.94 12.68
CA GLU A 246 24.88 12.40 12.70
C GLU A 246 25.45 12.94 14.00
N LYS A 247 26.10 14.11 13.90
CA LYS A 247 26.61 14.85 15.04
C LYS A 247 25.46 15.58 15.69
N LYS A 248 25.21 15.33 16.96
CA LYS A 248 24.18 16.01 17.75
C LYS A 248 24.82 17.17 18.52
N ASP A 249 24.39 18.38 18.23
CA ASP A 249 24.72 19.50 19.10
C ASP A 249 24.05 19.27 20.46
N ARG A 250 24.83 19.16 21.52
CA ARG A 250 24.28 19.24 22.86
C ARG A 250 23.61 20.60 22.98
N HIS A 251 22.30 20.64 23.03
CA HIS A 251 21.60 21.77 23.59
C HIS A 251 21.97 21.86 25.07
N THR A 252 23.09 22.52 25.36
CA THR A 252 23.43 22.95 26.73
C THR A 252 22.26 23.79 27.22
N ASN A 253 21.54 23.27 28.19
CA ASN A 253 20.56 24.08 28.92
C ASN A 253 21.26 25.37 29.34
N ILE A 254 20.71 26.52 28.97
CA ILE A 254 21.27 27.84 29.26
C ILE A 254 21.60 27.98 30.76
N LEU A 255 20.90 27.24 31.63
CA LEU A 255 21.13 27.15 33.08
C LEU A 255 22.42 26.39 33.46
N GLU A 256 22.83 25.36 32.69
CA GLU A 256 24.09 24.65 32.94
C GLU A 256 25.29 25.43 32.41
N SER A 257 25.16 26.17 31.32
CA SER A 257 26.22 27.05 30.83
C SER A 257 26.52 28.23 31.75
N LEU A 258 25.54 28.71 32.51
CA LEU A 258 25.73 29.77 33.51
C LEU A 258 26.43 29.27 34.78
N SER A 259 26.28 28.02 35.18
CA SER A 259 26.97 27.43 36.32
C SER A 259 28.43 27.08 36.05
N THR A 260 28.78 26.77 34.79
CA THR A 260 30.14 26.48 34.37
C THR A 260 31.00 27.74 34.10
N LEU A 261 30.35 28.86 33.79
CA LEU A 261 31.05 30.15 33.62
C LEU A 261 31.65 30.73 34.91
N GLN A 262 31.23 30.28 36.09
CA GLN A 262 31.80 30.72 37.39
C GLN A 262 32.97 29.85 37.89
N ALA A 263 33.28 28.73 37.28
CA ALA A 263 34.24 27.76 37.81
C ALA A 263 35.52 27.54 36.99
N SER A 264 35.68 28.08 35.80
CA SER A 264 36.86 27.82 34.99
C SER A 264 37.30 28.99 34.11
N SER A 265 37.77 30.04 34.75
CA SER A 265 38.81 30.89 34.12
C SER A 265 40.13 30.16 34.26
N PHE A 266 40.76 29.86 33.14
CA PHE A 266 42.13 29.32 32.95
C PHE A 266 42.23 27.79 32.77
N LEU A 267 42.61 27.44 31.53
CA LEU A 267 43.29 26.20 31.14
C LEU A 267 42.35 24.96 30.92
N ASN A 268 41.73 24.91 29.77
CA ASN A 268 41.79 23.71 28.91
C ASN A 268 41.13 24.06 27.57
N PRO A 269 41.63 23.58 26.40
CA PRO A 269 40.89 23.67 25.16
C PRO A 269 39.60 22.90 25.37
N ILE A 270 38.46 23.53 25.08
CA ILE A 270 37.14 22.90 25.08
C ILE A 270 37.26 21.78 24.01
N GLU A 271 37.50 20.55 24.45
CA GLU A 271 37.17 19.40 23.62
C GLU A 271 35.67 19.46 23.39
N GLU A 272 35.29 19.79 22.18
CA GLU A 272 33.91 19.75 21.74
C GLU A 272 33.43 18.28 21.84
N ASP A 273 32.86 17.89 22.97
CA ASP A 273 32.27 16.58 23.19
C ASP A 273 30.99 16.52 22.34
N PHE A 274 31.13 15.97 21.14
CA PHE A 274 30.00 15.71 20.27
C PHE A 274 29.41 14.35 20.60
N GLU A 275 28.13 14.32 20.92
CA GLU A 275 27.35 13.08 20.90
C GLU A 275 26.97 12.76 19.47
N PHE A 276 27.16 11.52 19.06
CA PHE A 276 26.75 11.04 17.77
C PHE A 276 25.48 10.18 17.95
N GLU A 277 24.46 10.48 17.17
CA GLU A 277 23.22 9.70 17.12
C GLU A 277 23.11 9.00 15.76
N TRP A 278 22.66 7.75 15.78
CA TRP A 278 22.33 7.02 14.56
C TRP A 278 20.94 7.45 14.07
N VAL A 279 20.92 8.20 12.97
CA VAL A 279 19.70 8.68 12.34
C VAL A 279 19.39 7.83 11.11
N ARG A 280 18.12 7.47 10.93
CA ARG A 280 17.69 6.75 9.73
C ARG A 280 17.85 7.64 8.51
N ASN A 281 18.59 7.17 7.51
CA ASN A 281 18.88 7.93 6.29
C ASN A 281 18.21 7.33 5.03
N GLY A 282 17.38 6.30 5.18
CA GLY A 282 16.70 5.66 4.05
C GLY A 282 16.79 4.15 4.10
N PHE A 283 17.12 3.55 2.98
CA PHE A 283 17.21 2.10 2.81
C PHE A 283 18.29 1.72 1.82
N GLU A 284 18.66 0.44 1.83
CA GLU A 284 19.54 -0.19 0.85
C GLU A 284 18.96 -1.51 0.39
N LEU A 285 19.05 -1.80 -0.92
CA LEU A 285 18.72 -3.14 -1.44
C LEU A 285 19.87 -4.10 -1.11
N GLU A 286 19.53 -5.28 -0.63
CA GLU A 286 20.47 -6.35 -0.27
C GLU A 286 20.75 -7.31 -1.43
N VAL A 287 20.16 -7.08 -2.60
CA VAL A 287 20.35 -7.86 -3.82
C VAL A 287 21.01 -7.03 -4.90
N GLU A 288 21.86 -7.68 -5.68
CA GLU A 288 22.44 -7.10 -6.88
C GLU A 288 21.41 -7.13 -8.00
N VAL A 289 21.14 -5.98 -8.58
CA VAL A 289 20.16 -5.77 -9.65
C VAL A 289 20.79 -4.90 -10.75
N PRO A 290 20.30 -4.98 -12.01
CA PRO A 290 20.88 -4.25 -13.14
C PRO A 290 20.73 -2.74 -13.02
N TYR A 291 19.76 -2.24 -12.28
CA TYR A 291 19.54 -0.85 -11.91
C TYR A 291 18.72 -0.78 -10.64
N LYS A 292 18.77 0.33 -9.92
CA LYS A 292 18.06 0.55 -8.65
C LYS A 292 17.01 1.65 -8.74
N SER A 293 17.12 2.52 -9.73
CA SER A 293 16.17 3.60 -9.96
C SER A 293 15.99 3.91 -11.43
N ILE A 294 14.83 4.46 -11.78
CA ILE A 294 14.44 4.87 -13.12
C ILE A 294 14.11 6.35 -13.08
N PHE A 295 14.74 7.12 -13.96
CA PHE A 295 14.52 8.54 -14.13
C PHE A 295 13.88 8.78 -15.49
N PHE A 296 12.61 9.16 -15.48
CA PHE A 296 11.86 9.59 -16.65
C PHE A 296 11.81 11.12 -16.63
N THR A 297 12.52 11.76 -17.54
CA THR A 297 12.68 13.22 -17.54
C THR A 297 12.26 13.80 -18.87
N LEU A 298 11.45 14.85 -18.82
CA LEU A 298 10.99 15.66 -19.94
C LEU A 298 11.66 17.03 -19.80
N THR A 299 12.67 17.29 -20.63
CA THR A 299 13.37 18.56 -20.66
C THR A 299 12.71 19.48 -21.66
N SER A 300 12.25 20.64 -21.22
CA SER A 300 11.61 21.60 -22.12
C SER A 300 12.59 22.19 -23.12
N LYS A 301 12.16 22.26 -24.38
CA LYS A 301 12.84 22.98 -25.48
C LYS A 301 12.59 24.47 -25.43
N PHE A 302 11.61 24.91 -24.63
CA PHE A 302 11.19 26.31 -24.54
C PHE A 302 11.52 26.90 -23.17
N PRO A 303 12.10 28.12 -23.09
CA PRO A 303 12.54 28.72 -21.82
C PRO A 303 11.37 29.10 -20.87
N ASN A 304 10.16 29.28 -21.42
CA ASN A 304 8.94 29.65 -20.71
C ASN A 304 8.13 28.45 -20.23
N ILE A 305 8.57 27.22 -20.52
CA ILE A 305 7.95 25.97 -20.07
C ILE A 305 8.92 25.27 -19.11
N GLU A 306 8.40 24.73 -18.03
CA GLU A 306 9.18 23.97 -17.04
C GLU A 306 9.55 22.59 -17.56
N SER A 307 10.63 22.04 -17.04
CA SER A 307 11.01 20.64 -17.25
C SER A 307 10.43 19.79 -16.12
N TYR A 308 10.11 18.53 -16.40
CA TYR A 308 9.43 17.63 -15.46
C TYR A 308 10.19 16.32 -15.31
N THR A 309 9.97 15.64 -14.21
CA THR A 309 10.55 14.31 -14.01
C THR A 309 9.66 13.42 -13.15
N ALA A 310 9.63 12.14 -13.50
CA ALA A 310 9.25 11.06 -12.61
C ALA A 310 10.52 10.37 -12.12
N ARG A 311 10.61 10.13 -10.81
CA ARG A 311 11.68 9.35 -10.19
C ARG A 311 11.05 8.13 -9.58
N ILE A 312 11.53 6.96 -9.96
CA ILE A 312 10.97 5.68 -9.56
C ILE A 312 12.06 4.84 -8.91
N ILE A 313 11.75 4.27 -7.77
CA ILE A 313 12.57 3.28 -7.07
C ILE A 313 11.70 2.04 -6.89
N TYR A 314 12.32 0.88 -6.78
CA TYR A 314 11.59 -0.33 -6.44
C TYR A 314 12.23 -1.10 -5.30
N LEU A 315 11.40 -1.85 -4.59
CA LEU A 315 11.79 -2.90 -3.66
C LEU A 315 11.40 -4.24 -4.25
N LEU A 316 12.25 -5.24 -4.09
CA LEU A 316 12.10 -6.56 -4.68
C LEU A 316 12.08 -7.63 -3.59
N SER A 317 11.15 -8.59 -3.71
CA SER A 317 11.12 -9.84 -2.97
C SER A 317 11.19 -11.03 -3.92
N LYS A 318 11.05 -12.24 -3.41
CA LYS A 318 10.93 -13.44 -4.26
C LYS A 318 9.62 -13.53 -5.04
N LYS A 319 8.58 -12.77 -4.64
CA LYS A 319 7.23 -12.85 -5.22
C LYS A 319 6.75 -11.53 -5.79
N GLN A 320 7.21 -10.42 -5.25
CA GLN A 320 6.62 -9.10 -5.46
C GLN A 320 7.67 -8.06 -5.79
N ILE A 321 7.24 -7.06 -6.57
CA ILE A 321 7.96 -5.81 -6.79
C ILE A 321 7.06 -4.66 -6.34
N ARG A 322 7.60 -3.73 -5.56
CA ARG A 322 6.91 -2.51 -5.14
C ARG A 322 7.65 -1.31 -5.67
N PHE A 323 6.95 -0.47 -6.43
CA PHE A 323 7.44 0.81 -6.88
C PHE A 323 7.09 1.91 -5.89
N PHE A 324 8.06 2.77 -5.61
CA PHE A 324 7.89 4.07 -4.98
C PHE A 324 8.26 5.12 -6.00
N TYR A 325 7.41 6.11 -6.19
CA TYR A 325 7.67 7.14 -7.19
C TYR A 325 7.13 8.50 -6.76
N PHE A 326 7.73 9.53 -7.32
CA PHE A 326 7.21 10.89 -7.23
C PHE A 326 7.30 11.58 -8.58
N LEU A 327 6.42 12.58 -8.76
CA LEU A 327 6.31 13.41 -9.95
C LEU A 327 6.58 14.85 -9.54
N THR A 328 7.52 15.52 -10.22
CA THR A 328 7.88 16.89 -9.91
C THR A 328 8.44 17.64 -11.12
N ASN A 329 8.66 18.92 -10.96
CA ASN A 329 9.23 19.83 -11.95
C ASN A 329 10.59 20.35 -11.49
N PHE A 330 11.27 21.05 -12.39
CA PHE A 330 12.52 21.76 -12.10
C PHE A 330 12.22 23.25 -11.95
N GLU A 331 12.58 23.82 -10.79
CA GLU A 331 12.57 25.25 -10.55
C GLU A 331 13.78 25.90 -11.24
N THR A 332 13.54 26.97 -11.96
CA THR A 332 14.61 27.78 -12.59
C THR A 332 15.17 28.74 -11.55
N LYS A 333 16.44 28.58 -11.19
CA LYS A 333 17.14 29.50 -10.27
C LYS A 333 17.73 30.72 -10.99
N ASN A 334 18.31 30.48 -12.15
CA ASN A 334 18.89 31.49 -13.03
C ASN A 334 18.90 30.97 -14.47
N TRP A 335 19.57 31.63 -15.38
CA TRP A 335 19.56 31.27 -16.80
C TRP A 335 20.13 29.89 -17.11
N ASP A 336 21.09 29.46 -16.31
CA ASP A 336 21.86 28.22 -16.54
C ASP A 336 21.58 27.13 -15.51
N GLU A 337 20.98 27.47 -14.36
CA GLU A 337 20.78 26.53 -13.26
C GLU A 337 19.30 26.21 -13.02
N ARG A 338 18.95 24.94 -13.12
CA ARG A 338 17.65 24.40 -12.75
C ARG A 338 17.81 23.51 -11.52
N LYS A 339 16.95 23.67 -10.54
CA LYS A 339 16.91 22.86 -9.32
C LYS A 339 15.65 22.04 -9.28
N LEU A 340 15.79 20.75 -8.92
CA LEU A 340 14.64 19.88 -8.69
C LEU A 340 13.79 20.46 -7.54
N ASN A 341 12.48 20.57 -7.78
CA ASN A 341 11.54 20.94 -6.72
C ASN A 341 11.50 19.82 -5.68
N THR A 342 11.77 20.17 -4.42
CA THR A 342 11.86 19.22 -3.30
C THR A 342 10.54 19.04 -2.55
N LYS A 343 9.52 19.81 -2.89
CA LYS A 343 8.15 19.59 -2.39
C LYS A 343 7.52 18.43 -3.14
N ILE A 344 7.81 17.23 -2.66
CA ILE A 344 7.37 15.99 -3.31
C ILE A 344 6.48 15.18 -2.40
N GLU A 345 5.57 14.46 -3.04
CA GLU A 345 4.75 13.42 -2.42
C GLU A 345 5.11 12.07 -3.02
N TRP A 346 5.35 11.08 -2.17
CA TRP A 346 5.66 9.73 -2.59
C TRP A 346 4.39 8.93 -2.78
N PHE A 347 4.29 8.28 -3.93
CA PHE A 347 3.26 7.31 -4.28
C PHE A 347 3.85 5.91 -4.30
N THR A 348 3.00 4.89 -4.18
CA THR A 348 3.45 3.50 -4.22
C THR A 348 2.46 2.62 -4.99
N SER A 349 3.01 1.62 -5.69
CA SER A 349 2.25 0.57 -6.38
C SER A 349 2.98 -0.76 -6.22
N GLU A 350 2.25 -1.85 -6.02
CA GLU A 350 2.80 -3.18 -5.81
C GLU A 350 2.23 -4.17 -6.83
N PHE A 351 3.07 -5.08 -7.29
CA PHE A 351 2.73 -6.08 -8.29
C PHE A 351 3.37 -7.43 -7.95
N GLN A 352 2.72 -8.52 -8.36
CA GLN A 352 3.32 -9.85 -8.33
C GLN A 352 4.33 -9.97 -9.49
N LEU A 353 5.49 -10.57 -9.24
CA LEU A 353 6.53 -10.71 -10.28
C LEU A 353 6.06 -11.52 -11.50
N LYS A 354 5.13 -12.44 -11.31
CA LYS A 354 4.52 -13.22 -12.40
C LYS A 354 3.65 -12.40 -13.35
N GLU A 355 3.18 -11.25 -12.91
CA GLU A 355 2.27 -10.39 -13.67
C GLU A 355 3.05 -9.34 -14.46
N THR A 356 3.98 -9.77 -15.32
CA THR A 356 4.87 -8.89 -16.08
C THR A 356 4.11 -7.82 -16.86
N GLU A 357 2.99 -8.17 -17.48
CA GLU A 357 2.13 -7.23 -18.22
C GLU A 357 1.58 -6.14 -17.28
N LYS A 358 1.07 -6.50 -16.10
CA LYS A 358 0.56 -5.53 -15.12
C LYS A 358 1.66 -4.63 -14.56
N ILE A 359 2.89 -5.14 -14.44
CA ILE A 359 4.04 -4.33 -14.03
C ILE A 359 4.32 -3.25 -15.10
N MET A 360 4.31 -3.63 -16.38
CA MET A 360 4.48 -2.69 -17.50
C MET A 360 3.36 -1.66 -17.58
N GLU A 361 2.10 -2.10 -17.46
CA GLU A 361 0.94 -1.21 -17.41
C GLU A 361 1.05 -0.23 -16.25
N GLY A 362 1.49 -0.71 -15.07
CA GLY A 362 1.73 0.10 -13.88
C GLY A 362 2.77 1.18 -14.11
N LEU A 363 3.90 0.87 -14.74
CA LEU A 363 4.94 1.83 -15.09
C LEU A 363 4.45 2.84 -16.13
N ASN A 364 3.76 2.38 -17.17
CA ASN A 364 3.15 3.26 -18.17
C ASN A 364 2.12 4.20 -17.54
N LYS A 365 1.34 3.73 -16.57
CA LYS A 365 0.41 4.58 -15.82
C LYS A 365 1.13 5.69 -15.03
N ILE A 366 2.30 5.40 -14.45
CA ILE A 366 3.12 6.43 -13.77
C ILE A 366 3.56 7.50 -14.78
N PHE A 367 3.99 7.11 -15.97
CA PHE A 367 4.40 8.05 -17.01
C PHE A 367 3.22 8.87 -17.52
N ASN A 368 2.07 8.23 -17.75
CA ASN A 368 0.85 8.94 -18.15
C ASN A 368 0.39 9.95 -17.09
N GLN A 369 0.50 9.63 -15.80
CA GLN A 369 0.22 10.59 -14.73
C GLN A 369 1.13 11.82 -14.78
N LEU A 370 2.41 11.64 -15.14
CA LEU A 370 3.31 12.77 -15.38
C LEU A 370 2.87 13.59 -16.58
N ILE A 371 2.51 12.94 -17.67
CA ILE A 371 2.00 13.61 -18.89
C ILE A 371 0.74 14.43 -18.59
N ASP A 372 -0.23 13.84 -17.90
CA ASP A 372 -1.47 14.50 -17.51
C ASP A 372 -1.21 15.73 -16.62
N LYS A 373 -0.27 15.61 -15.68
CA LYS A 373 0.17 16.73 -14.86
C LYS A 373 0.76 17.85 -15.72
N ILE A 374 1.62 17.52 -16.67
CA ILE A 374 2.26 18.49 -17.56
C ILE A 374 1.22 19.21 -18.40
N LYS A 375 0.28 18.48 -19.04
CA LYS A 375 -0.80 19.07 -19.83
C LYS A 375 -1.61 20.05 -19.01
N LYS A 376 -1.97 19.67 -17.79
CA LYS A 376 -2.69 20.54 -16.86
C LYS A 376 -1.90 21.80 -16.48
N ASP A 377 -0.63 21.65 -16.13
CA ASP A 377 0.23 22.78 -15.76
C ASP A 377 0.40 23.76 -16.94
N ILE A 378 0.51 23.25 -18.17
CA ILE A 378 0.58 24.06 -19.39
C ILE A 378 -0.75 24.78 -19.63
N GLU A 379 -1.88 24.08 -19.54
CA GLU A 379 -3.21 24.69 -19.73
C GLU A 379 -3.45 25.79 -18.69
N GLU A 380 -3.16 25.57 -17.42
CA GLU A 380 -3.31 26.58 -16.38
C GLU A 380 -2.41 27.80 -16.64
N LYS A 381 -1.23 27.61 -17.18
CA LYS A 381 -0.27 28.71 -17.44
C LYS A 381 -0.60 29.54 -18.66
N PHE A 382 -1.15 28.94 -19.70
CA PHE A 382 -1.35 29.64 -21.01
C PHE A 382 -2.82 29.96 -21.32
N VAL A 383 -3.77 29.09 -20.94
CA VAL A 383 -5.21 29.31 -21.22
C VAL A 383 -5.83 30.29 -20.23
N ASN A 384 -5.51 30.19 -18.93
CA ASN A 384 -6.09 31.06 -17.91
C ASN A 384 -5.53 32.51 -17.92
N LYS A 385 -4.45 32.80 -18.66
CA LYS A 385 -3.94 34.16 -18.84
C LYS A 385 -4.66 34.95 -19.94
N GLU A 386 -5.36 34.28 -20.84
CA GLU A 386 -6.15 34.96 -21.88
C GLU A 386 -7.47 35.51 -21.33
N THR A 387 -8.10 34.80 -20.37
CA THR A 387 -9.36 35.23 -19.73
C THR A 387 -9.22 36.36 -18.70
N SER A 388 -7.99 36.71 -18.29
CA SER A 388 -7.75 37.82 -17.34
C SER A 388 -7.33 39.14 -18.01
N LYS A 389 -7.45 39.25 -19.36
CA LYS A 389 -7.12 40.44 -20.14
C LYS A 389 -8.33 41.02 -20.90
N GLU A 390 -9.51 40.45 -20.69
CA GLU A 390 -10.79 41.09 -21.05
C GLU A 390 -11.44 41.66 -19.78
#